data_3bb963d606a5f99e0cd395200a6230d2
#
_entry.id   3bb963d606a5f99e0cd395200a6230d2
#
_cell.length_a   1.000
_cell.length_b   1.000
_cell.length_c   1.000
_cell.angle_alpha   90.00
_cell.angle_beta   90.00
_cell.angle_gamma   90.00
#
_symmetry.space_group_name_H-M   'P 1'
#
loop_
_entity.id
_entity.type
_entity.pdbx_description
1 polymer ?
#
loop_
_entity_poly.entity_id
_entity_poly.type
_entity_poly.pdbx_seq_one_letter_code
_entity_poly.pdbx_strand_id
1 'polypeptide(L)'
;MAITKINGGVTAPKGFLASGLNAGIKNQTKKDMAMVFSSTPCAAAGVFTTNLVKAAPVKWDKEIVTTSPYVQAVVVNSGIANACTGAEGLGYCADTAAEAAAALNIPKTAVLVASTGVIGKQLPIDKIKSGVTALSKVLGSSREDAKLAAEAIMTTDTKSKEVACTLELDGKQVTVAGMCKGSGMIHPNMCTMLCFVTTDVAISHELLQKALSEDVVDTFNMISVDGDTSTNDTVLVMANGQAENTPITKEGEDYKTFCEALHFIMLELSKKIAGDGEGCTCLFEATVIGAKDKNQARTIAKSVVCSSLTKAAVFGHDANWGRILCAMGYSGAQFDPEVVDICLESKAGTIKIVENGIATDYSEETATKILSEEEVIAKMDIKEGNETATAFGCDLTYEYVKINGDYRS
;
A
#
# COMPACT_ATOMS: atom_id res chain seq x y z
N MET A 1 -13.46 2.43 20.59
CA MET A 1 -13.59 0.95 20.76
C MET A 1 -12.27 0.30 20.34
N ALA A 2 -11.93 -0.88 20.86
CA ALA A 2 -10.62 -1.47 20.57
C ALA A 2 -10.63 -2.16 19.20
N ILE A 3 -9.68 -1.77 18.32
CA ILE A 3 -9.37 -2.49 17.09
C ILE A 3 -8.48 -3.67 17.49
N THR A 4 -8.87 -4.87 17.10
CA THR A 4 -8.14 -6.10 17.44
C THR A 4 -7.53 -6.70 16.18
N LYS A 5 -6.20 -6.74 16.10
CA LYS A 5 -5.47 -7.43 15.00
C LYS A 5 -5.76 -8.93 15.07
N ILE A 6 -6.06 -9.53 13.93
CA ILE A 6 -6.31 -10.97 13.79
C ILE A 6 -5.40 -11.59 12.74
N ASN A 7 -5.21 -12.90 12.79
CA ASN A 7 -4.55 -13.63 11.72
C ASN A 7 -5.54 -13.85 10.57
N GLY A 8 -5.47 -12.99 9.54
CA GLY A 8 -6.40 -13.01 8.43
C GLY A 8 -5.81 -12.39 7.16
N GLY A 9 -6.53 -12.50 6.09
CA GLY A 9 -6.30 -11.86 4.79
C GLY A 9 -7.63 -11.49 4.17
N VAL A 10 -7.69 -11.20 2.89
CA VAL A 10 -8.88 -10.69 2.18
C VAL A 10 -10.12 -11.57 2.26
N THR A 11 -10.00 -12.81 2.71
CA THR A 11 -11.14 -13.73 2.97
C THR A 11 -11.66 -13.67 4.40
N ALA A 12 -11.03 -12.89 5.30
CA ALA A 12 -11.45 -12.82 6.71
C ALA A 12 -12.83 -12.16 6.90
N PRO A 13 -13.20 -11.08 6.16
CA PRO A 13 -14.55 -10.55 6.23
C PRO A 13 -15.55 -11.54 5.63
N LYS A 14 -16.76 -11.60 6.22
CA LYS A 14 -17.82 -12.53 5.79
C LYS A 14 -18.14 -12.35 4.30
N GLY A 15 -18.38 -13.46 3.60
CA GLY A 15 -18.82 -13.47 2.20
C GLY A 15 -17.75 -13.20 1.16
N PHE A 16 -16.50 -13.00 1.55
CA PHE A 16 -15.38 -12.88 0.61
C PHE A 16 -14.69 -14.23 0.38
N LEU A 17 -14.41 -14.48 -0.89
CA LEU A 17 -13.63 -15.62 -1.36
C LEU A 17 -12.45 -15.10 -2.17
N ALA A 18 -11.35 -15.83 -2.16
CA ALA A 18 -10.17 -15.49 -2.96
C ALA A 18 -9.48 -16.76 -3.46
N SER A 19 -8.61 -16.61 -4.42
CA SER A 19 -7.62 -17.60 -4.78
C SER A 19 -6.51 -17.01 -5.64
N GLY A 20 -5.41 -17.75 -5.77
CA GLY A 20 -4.28 -17.41 -6.63
C GLY A 20 -3.69 -18.65 -7.29
N LEU A 21 -3.35 -18.54 -8.58
CA LEU A 21 -2.77 -19.65 -9.35
C LEU A 21 -1.71 -19.19 -10.33
N ASN A 22 -1.05 -20.14 -10.96
CA ASN A 22 -0.15 -19.91 -12.08
C ASN A 22 -0.93 -20.11 -13.40
N ALA A 23 -1.07 -19.02 -14.18
CA ALA A 23 -1.64 -19.04 -15.54
C ALA A 23 -0.55 -19.06 -16.62
N GLY A 24 0.72 -19.05 -16.25
CA GLY A 24 1.88 -19.08 -17.15
C GLY A 24 2.18 -17.74 -17.79
N ILE A 25 1.89 -16.64 -17.09
CA ILE A 25 2.22 -15.27 -17.53
C ILE A 25 3.70 -14.97 -17.24
N LYS A 26 4.16 -15.22 -16.00
CA LYS A 26 5.56 -15.04 -15.58
C LYS A 26 6.44 -16.20 -16.02
N ASN A 27 6.20 -17.36 -15.45
CA ASN A 27 6.91 -18.62 -15.68
C ASN A 27 6.05 -19.80 -15.18
N GLN A 28 6.60 -21.03 -15.26
CA GLN A 28 5.84 -22.22 -14.88
C GLN A 28 5.72 -22.49 -13.38
N THR A 29 6.41 -21.72 -12.53
CA THR A 29 6.52 -22.05 -11.09
C THR A 29 5.88 -21.01 -10.18
N LYS A 30 5.85 -19.71 -10.58
CA LYS A 30 5.31 -18.63 -9.77
C LYS A 30 3.83 -18.40 -10.08
N LYS A 31 3.01 -18.23 -9.04
CA LYS A 31 1.63 -17.76 -9.20
C LYS A 31 1.64 -16.36 -9.85
N ASP A 32 0.69 -16.08 -10.71
CA ASP A 32 0.66 -14.85 -11.50
C ASP A 32 -0.75 -14.33 -11.80
N MET A 33 -1.78 -15.01 -11.31
CA MET A 33 -3.16 -14.52 -11.33
C MET A 33 -3.84 -14.73 -9.98
N ALA A 34 -4.60 -13.72 -9.54
CA ALA A 34 -5.45 -13.76 -8.36
C ALA A 34 -6.85 -13.29 -8.69
N MET A 35 -7.81 -13.75 -7.89
CA MET A 35 -9.19 -13.26 -7.89
C MET A 35 -9.66 -13.10 -6.45
N VAL A 36 -10.32 -11.97 -6.17
CA VAL A 36 -11.09 -11.75 -4.94
C VAL A 36 -12.53 -11.56 -5.36
N PHE A 37 -13.44 -12.26 -4.72
CA PHE A 37 -14.86 -12.26 -5.07
C PHE A 37 -15.72 -12.10 -3.81
N SER A 38 -16.77 -11.30 -3.90
CA SER A 38 -17.82 -11.20 -2.89
C SER A 38 -19.07 -11.91 -3.34
N SER A 39 -19.65 -12.74 -2.45
CA SER A 39 -20.91 -13.45 -2.69
C SER A 39 -22.12 -12.51 -2.84
N THR A 40 -21.97 -11.26 -2.40
CA THR A 40 -23.00 -10.21 -2.48
C THR A 40 -22.43 -8.91 -3.07
N PRO A 41 -23.27 -8.05 -3.66
CA PRO A 41 -22.85 -6.72 -4.12
C PRO A 41 -22.14 -5.90 -3.04
N CYS A 42 -21.06 -5.21 -3.43
CA CYS A 42 -20.26 -4.36 -2.56
C CYS A 42 -20.38 -2.88 -2.94
N ALA A 43 -20.49 -2.00 -1.97
CA ALA A 43 -20.03 -0.63 -2.17
C ALA A 43 -18.52 -0.67 -2.42
N ALA A 44 -18.02 0.15 -3.36
CA ALA A 44 -16.61 0.18 -3.71
C ALA A 44 -16.05 1.60 -3.63
N ALA A 45 -14.79 1.69 -3.21
CA ALA A 45 -14.01 2.92 -3.28
C ALA A 45 -12.66 2.64 -3.94
N GLY A 46 -12.10 3.64 -4.63
CA GLY A 46 -10.82 3.50 -5.30
C GLY A 46 -10.02 4.80 -5.30
N VAL A 47 -8.71 4.68 -5.09
CA VAL A 47 -7.74 5.74 -5.36
C VAL A 47 -6.66 5.21 -6.29
N PHE A 48 -6.17 6.08 -7.18
CA PHE A 48 -5.40 5.69 -8.34
C PHE A 48 -4.20 6.62 -8.57
N THR A 49 -3.17 6.11 -9.25
CA THR A 49 -1.98 6.89 -9.58
C THR A 49 -2.29 8.24 -10.25
N THR A 50 -1.57 9.27 -9.85
CA THR A 50 -1.58 10.57 -10.52
C THR A 50 -0.61 10.65 -11.68
N ASN A 51 0.24 9.62 -11.92
CA ASN A 51 1.12 9.56 -13.07
C ASN A 51 0.32 9.82 -14.36
N LEU A 52 0.85 10.66 -15.23
CA LEU A 52 0.20 10.96 -16.53
C LEU A 52 0.16 9.73 -17.44
N VAL A 53 1.15 8.84 -17.29
CA VAL A 53 1.22 7.55 -18.00
C VAL A 53 0.43 6.53 -17.20
N LYS A 54 -0.89 6.49 -17.39
CA LYS A 54 -1.79 5.55 -16.67
C LYS A 54 -1.98 4.27 -17.45
N ALA A 55 -1.80 3.14 -16.75
CA ALA A 55 -2.14 1.82 -17.28
C ALA A 55 -3.64 1.69 -17.60
N ALA A 56 -3.99 0.79 -18.51
CA ALA A 56 -5.37 0.57 -18.89
C ALA A 56 -6.27 0.12 -17.72
N PRO A 57 -5.83 -0.77 -16.80
CA PRO A 57 -6.60 -1.14 -15.62
C PRO A 57 -6.98 0.07 -14.73
N VAL A 58 -6.07 1.02 -14.56
CA VAL A 58 -6.34 2.25 -13.77
C VAL A 58 -7.51 3.05 -14.36
N LYS A 59 -7.58 3.15 -15.69
CA LYS A 59 -8.68 3.85 -16.37
C LYS A 59 -9.98 3.07 -16.26
N TRP A 60 -9.91 1.74 -16.44
CA TRP A 60 -11.04 0.82 -16.32
C TRP A 60 -11.65 0.88 -14.91
N ASP A 61 -10.83 0.68 -13.89
CA ASP A 61 -11.31 0.62 -12.50
C ASP A 61 -11.86 1.97 -12.03
N LYS A 62 -11.23 3.08 -12.43
CA LYS A 62 -11.74 4.41 -12.13
C LYS A 62 -13.14 4.63 -12.69
N GLU A 63 -13.41 4.20 -13.92
CA GLU A 63 -14.73 4.27 -14.54
C GLU A 63 -15.73 3.40 -13.76
N ILE A 64 -15.40 2.14 -13.51
CA ILE A 64 -16.28 1.19 -12.78
C ILE A 64 -16.61 1.72 -11.38
N VAL A 65 -15.64 2.11 -10.57
CA VAL A 65 -15.89 2.63 -9.20
C VAL A 65 -16.77 3.88 -9.21
N THR A 66 -16.68 4.71 -10.27
CA THR A 66 -17.44 5.97 -10.35
C THR A 66 -18.86 5.76 -10.88
N THR A 67 -19.08 4.80 -11.77
CA THR A 67 -20.32 4.66 -12.53
C THR A 67 -21.17 3.46 -12.18
N SER A 68 -20.55 2.38 -11.68
CA SER A 68 -21.28 1.16 -11.32
C SER A 68 -21.98 1.29 -9.98
N PRO A 69 -23.21 0.77 -9.85
CA PRO A 69 -23.95 0.80 -8.59
C PRO A 69 -23.31 -0.11 -7.52
N TYR A 70 -22.52 -1.10 -7.92
CA TYR A 70 -21.80 -2.01 -7.04
C TYR A 70 -20.69 -2.75 -7.80
N VAL A 71 -19.79 -3.37 -7.05
CA VAL A 71 -18.79 -4.33 -7.57
C VAL A 71 -18.90 -5.66 -6.82
N GLN A 72 -18.36 -6.75 -7.39
CA GLN A 72 -18.31 -8.05 -6.72
C GLN A 72 -16.98 -8.78 -6.88
N ALA A 73 -16.20 -8.45 -7.90
CA ALA A 73 -14.94 -9.14 -8.15
C ALA A 73 -13.81 -8.17 -8.51
N VAL A 74 -12.59 -8.55 -8.16
CA VAL A 74 -11.37 -8.00 -8.75
C VAL A 74 -10.51 -9.15 -9.27
N VAL A 75 -10.06 -9.03 -10.52
CA VAL A 75 -9.11 -9.95 -11.15
C VAL A 75 -7.76 -9.25 -11.28
N VAL A 76 -6.72 -9.91 -10.81
CA VAL A 76 -5.37 -9.35 -10.81
C VAL A 76 -4.43 -10.26 -11.60
N ASN A 77 -3.62 -9.69 -12.49
CA ASN A 77 -2.48 -10.39 -13.04
C ASN A 77 -1.17 -9.72 -12.64
N SER A 78 -0.13 -10.51 -12.46
CA SER A 78 1.24 -10.06 -12.26
C SER A 78 2.19 -10.60 -13.34
N GLY A 79 3.27 -9.83 -13.61
CA GLY A 79 4.24 -10.12 -14.67
C GLY A 79 4.15 -9.18 -15.87
N ILE A 80 2.97 -8.66 -16.20
CA ILE A 80 2.75 -7.70 -17.29
C ILE A 80 1.79 -6.62 -16.79
N ALA A 81 2.19 -5.36 -16.92
CA ALA A 81 1.51 -4.20 -16.34
C ALA A 81 0.26 -3.73 -17.11
N ASN A 82 0.07 -4.16 -18.36
CA ASN A 82 -0.94 -3.58 -19.25
C ASN A 82 -0.88 -2.03 -19.29
N ALA A 83 0.33 -1.50 -19.31
CA ALA A 83 0.64 -0.08 -19.42
C ALA A 83 1.37 0.18 -20.73
N CYS A 84 1.11 1.31 -21.37
CA CYS A 84 1.63 1.67 -22.70
C CYS A 84 1.28 0.62 -23.80
N THR A 85 0.10 0.02 -23.69
CA THR A 85 -0.41 -1.03 -24.60
C THR A 85 -1.37 -0.50 -25.67
N GLY A 86 -1.48 0.83 -25.80
CA GLY A 86 -2.34 1.46 -26.79
C GLY A 86 -3.84 1.21 -26.57
N ALA A 87 -4.59 1.20 -27.66
CA ALA A 87 -6.04 0.97 -27.62
C ALA A 87 -6.41 -0.47 -27.16
N GLU A 88 -5.54 -1.45 -27.43
CA GLU A 88 -5.75 -2.84 -27.06
C GLU A 88 -5.80 -3.03 -25.54
N GLY A 89 -5.08 -2.20 -24.75
CA GLY A 89 -5.02 -2.30 -23.32
C GLY A 89 -6.40 -2.25 -22.61
N LEU A 90 -7.29 -1.35 -23.03
CA LEU A 90 -8.67 -1.31 -22.53
C LEU A 90 -9.50 -2.50 -23.03
N GLY A 91 -9.25 -2.98 -24.23
CA GLY A 91 -9.83 -4.21 -24.74
C GLY A 91 -9.49 -5.40 -23.87
N TYR A 92 -8.25 -5.54 -23.42
CA TYR A 92 -7.83 -6.59 -22.49
C TYR A 92 -8.53 -6.50 -21.12
N CYS A 93 -8.75 -5.30 -20.59
CA CYS A 93 -9.55 -5.12 -19.38
C CYS A 93 -11.01 -5.58 -19.60
N ALA A 94 -11.61 -5.14 -20.71
CA ALA A 94 -12.97 -5.50 -21.08
C ALA A 94 -13.17 -7.00 -21.27
N ASP A 95 -12.21 -7.67 -21.90
CA ASP A 95 -12.21 -9.12 -22.12
C ASP A 95 -12.02 -9.91 -20.82
N THR A 96 -11.09 -9.46 -19.96
CA THR A 96 -10.86 -10.06 -18.64
C THR A 96 -12.12 -9.96 -17.77
N ALA A 97 -12.74 -8.76 -17.75
CA ALA A 97 -13.96 -8.54 -17.00
C ALA A 97 -15.15 -9.34 -17.55
N ALA A 98 -15.26 -9.48 -18.88
CA ALA A 98 -16.31 -10.29 -19.49
C ALA A 98 -16.17 -11.78 -19.16
N GLU A 99 -14.95 -12.31 -19.18
CA GLU A 99 -14.69 -13.71 -18.80
C GLU A 99 -15.02 -13.96 -17.32
N ALA A 100 -14.60 -13.06 -16.42
CA ALA A 100 -14.92 -13.16 -15.00
C ALA A 100 -16.43 -13.04 -14.73
N ALA A 101 -17.10 -12.12 -15.40
CA ALA A 101 -18.54 -11.94 -15.32
C ALA A 101 -19.30 -13.20 -15.72
N ALA A 102 -18.90 -13.84 -16.83
CA ALA A 102 -19.49 -15.10 -17.28
C ALA A 102 -19.22 -16.25 -16.31
N ALA A 103 -17.98 -16.38 -15.81
CA ALA A 103 -17.58 -17.46 -14.91
C ALA A 103 -18.23 -17.35 -13.51
N LEU A 104 -18.52 -16.11 -13.03
CA LEU A 104 -19.10 -15.84 -11.71
C LEU A 104 -20.62 -15.57 -11.77
N ASN A 105 -21.20 -15.49 -12.95
CA ASN A 105 -22.60 -15.13 -13.19
C ASN A 105 -22.98 -13.76 -12.57
N ILE A 106 -22.15 -12.74 -12.84
CA ILE A 106 -22.33 -11.35 -12.40
C ILE A 106 -22.24 -10.40 -13.61
N PRO A 107 -22.71 -9.14 -13.50
CA PRO A 107 -22.52 -8.16 -14.55
C PRO A 107 -21.04 -7.83 -14.80
N LYS A 108 -20.65 -7.60 -16.04
CA LYS A 108 -19.30 -7.15 -16.40
C LYS A 108 -18.89 -5.83 -15.69
N THR A 109 -19.84 -4.95 -15.45
CA THR A 109 -19.68 -3.71 -14.71
C THR A 109 -19.46 -3.90 -13.20
N ALA A 110 -19.56 -5.12 -12.69
CA ALA A 110 -19.23 -5.48 -11.31
C ALA A 110 -17.81 -6.07 -11.16
N VAL A 111 -16.99 -6.01 -12.22
CA VAL A 111 -15.64 -6.59 -12.24
C VAL A 111 -14.57 -5.51 -12.40
N LEU A 112 -13.70 -5.42 -11.41
CA LEU A 112 -12.47 -4.63 -11.42
C LEU A 112 -11.30 -5.47 -11.95
N VAL A 113 -10.30 -4.81 -12.55
CA VAL A 113 -9.15 -5.49 -13.18
C VAL A 113 -7.86 -4.76 -12.82
N ALA A 114 -6.90 -5.44 -12.23
CA ALA A 114 -5.60 -4.87 -11.92
C ALA A 114 -4.46 -5.66 -12.57
N SER A 115 -3.39 -4.97 -12.93
CA SER A 115 -2.21 -5.57 -13.56
C SER A 115 -0.93 -4.95 -12.98
N THR A 116 0.14 -5.73 -12.92
CA THR A 116 1.47 -5.25 -12.49
C THR A 116 2.58 -6.05 -13.17
N GLY A 117 3.75 -5.43 -13.35
CA GLY A 117 4.93 -6.05 -13.97
C GLY A 117 5.50 -5.21 -15.11
N VAL A 118 5.90 -5.86 -16.20
CA VAL A 118 6.58 -5.24 -17.34
C VAL A 118 5.67 -4.26 -18.08
N ILE A 119 6.16 -3.05 -18.33
CA ILE A 119 5.49 -1.98 -19.10
C ILE A 119 5.78 -2.18 -20.59
N GLY A 120 4.81 -1.84 -21.46
CA GLY A 120 4.96 -1.86 -22.93
C GLY A 120 4.80 -3.24 -23.58
N LYS A 121 4.56 -4.29 -22.77
CA LYS A 121 4.30 -5.64 -23.25
C LYS A 121 2.81 -5.91 -23.36
N GLN A 122 2.35 -6.50 -24.47
CA GLN A 122 0.96 -6.89 -24.67
C GLN A 122 0.58 -8.07 -23.77
N LEU A 123 -0.64 -8.04 -23.24
CA LEU A 123 -1.16 -9.13 -22.38
C LEU A 123 -1.42 -10.39 -23.20
N PRO A 124 -1.01 -11.56 -22.71
CA PRO A 124 -1.40 -12.83 -23.33
C PRO A 124 -2.85 -13.16 -22.95
N ILE A 125 -3.81 -12.53 -23.62
CA ILE A 125 -5.23 -12.51 -23.21
C ILE A 125 -5.84 -13.90 -23.12
N ASP A 126 -5.43 -14.86 -23.94
CA ASP A 126 -5.93 -16.23 -23.88
C ASP A 126 -5.52 -16.93 -22.57
N LYS A 127 -4.31 -16.65 -22.08
CA LYS A 127 -3.86 -17.15 -20.77
C LYS A 127 -4.62 -16.50 -19.63
N ILE A 128 -4.89 -15.19 -19.75
CA ILE A 128 -5.70 -14.44 -18.76
C ILE A 128 -7.11 -15.06 -18.68
N LYS A 129 -7.80 -15.25 -19.80
CA LYS A 129 -9.14 -15.87 -19.86
C LYS A 129 -9.14 -17.26 -19.25
N SER A 130 -8.19 -18.10 -19.66
CA SER A 130 -8.05 -19.46 -19.09
C SER A 130 -7.79 -19.43 -17.59
N GLY A 131 -6.96 -18.49 -17.11
CA GLY A 131 -6.68 -18.28 -15.71
C GLY A 131 -7.89 -17.81 -14.91
N VAL A 132 -8.72 -16.90 -15.46
CA VAL A 132 -9.98 -16.46 -14.85
C VAL A 132 -10.95 -17.63 -14.68
N THR A 133 -11.15 -18.42 -15.75
CA THR A 133 -12.00 -19.62 -15.70
C THR A 133 -11.49 -20.65 -14.69
N ALA A 134 -10.17 -20.81 -14.55
CA ALA A 134 -9.58 -21.71 -13.55
C ALA A 134 -9.75 -21.17 -12.11
N LEU A 135 -9.51 -19.87 -11.89
CA LEU A 135 -9.69 -19.22 -10.59
C LEU A 135 -11.11 -19.32 -10.06
N SER A 136 -12.12 -19.10 -10.93
CA SER A 136 -13.52 -19.15 -10.51
C SER A 136 -13.94 -20.52 -9.93
N LYS A 137 -13.25 -21.61 -10.30
CA LYS A 137 -13.52 -22.97 -9.83
C LYS A 137 -12.85 -23.33 -8.51
N VAL A 138 -11.86 -22.54 -8.09
CA VAL A 138 -11.02 -22.80 -6.89
C VAL A 138 -11.11 -21.69 -5.86
N LEU A 139 -12.05 -20.75 -6.02
CA LEU A 139 -12.32 -19.72 -5.01
C LEU A 139 -12.70 -20.36 -3.68
N GLY A 140 -12.05 -19.96 -2.60
CA GLY A 140 -12.31 -20.41 -1.25
C GLY A 140 -12.26 -19.26 -0.24
N SER A 141 -12.77 -19.53 0.97
CA SER A 141 -12.84 -18.56 2.05
C SER A 141 -11.83 -18.80 3.16
N SER A 142 -10.93 -19.76 2.98
CA SER A 142 -9.93 -20.10 3.99
C SER A 142 -8.79 -19.06 4.07
N ARG A 143 -8.04 -19.12 5.15
CA ARG A 143 -6.81 -18.31 5.30
C ARG A 143 -5.78 -18.62 4.21
N GLU A 144 -5.71 -19.88 3.77
CA GLU A 144 -4.79 -20.29 2.70
C GLU A 144 -5.21 -19.70 1.34
N ASP A 145 -6.52 -19.62 1.04
CA ASP A 145 -7.00 -19.00 -0.19
C ASP A 145 -6.64 -17.51 -0.27
N ALA A 146 -6.73 -16.78 0.85
CA ALA A 146 -6.26 -15.40 0.93
C ALA A 146 -4.75 -15.30 0.65
N LYS A 147 -3.96 -16.17 1.27
CA LYS A 147 -2.50 -16.22 1.08
C LYS A 147 -2.13 -16.53 -0.37
N LEU A 148 -2.83 -17.48 -1.01
CA LEU A 148 -2.62 -17.79 -2.43
C LEU A 148 -2.84 -16.55 -3.32
N ALA A 149 -3.89 -15.75 -3.03
CA ALA A 149 -4.15 -14.51 -3.75
C ALA A 149 -3.04 -13.48 -3.51
N ALA A 150 -2.61 -13.28 -2.26
CA ALA A 150 -1.54 -12.34 -1.92
C ALA A 150 -0.19 -12.71 -2.55
N GLU A 151 0.14 -14.00 -2.64
CA GLU A 151 1.35 -14.47 -3.33
C GLU A 151 1.28 -14.26 -4.85
N ALA A 152 0.10 -14.41 -5.44
CA ALA A 152 -0.07 -14.32 -6.90
C ALA A 152 0.08 -12.90 -7.45
N ILE A 153 -0.14 -11.87 -6.62
CA ILE A 153 0.03 -10.48 -7.04
C ILE A 153 1.47 -9.95 -6.91
N MET A 154 2.37 -10.68 -6.24
CA MET A 154 3.77 -10.29 -6.03
C MET A 154 4.54 -10.20 -7.36
N THR A 155 5.56 -9.33 -7.40
CA THR A 155 6.53 -9.24 -8.51
C THR A 155 7.95 -9.47 -8.02
N THR A 156 8.62 -8.44 -7.54
CA THR A 156 9.93 -8.46 -6.90
C THR A 156 9.85 -8.57 -5.38
N ASP A 157 8.65 -8.54 -4.83
CA ASP A 157 8.37 -8.73 -3.41
C ASP A 157 9.01 -10.02 -2.88
N THR A 158 9.57 -9.98 -1.67
CA THR A 158 10.16 -11.16 -1.01
C THR A 158 9.14 -11.86 -0.11
N LYS A 159 8.11 -11.14 0.36
CA LYS A 159 7.07 -11.62 1.28
C LYS A 159 5.69 -11.19 0.81
N SER A 160 4.68 -12.05 0.98
CA SER A 160 3.28 -11.64 0.82
C SER A 160 2.87 -10.71 1.96
N LYS A 161 2.06 -9.71 1.65
CA LYS A 161 1.70 -8.65 2.59
C LYS A 161 0.18 -8.67 2.82
N GLU A 162 -0.21 -9.06 4.02
CA GLU A 162 -1.60 -9.17 4.44
C GLU A 162 -1.77 -8.66 5.86
N VAL A 163 -2.92 -8.07 6.15
CA VAL A 163 -3.33 -7.59 7.49
C VAL A 163 -4.83 -7.76 7.63
N ALA A 164 -5.30 -8.10 8.83
CA ALA A 164 -6.72 -8.12 9.15
C ALA A 164 -6.95 -7.66 10.61
N CYS A 165 -8.10 -7.02 10.85
CA CYS A 165 -8.55 -6.64 12.17
C CYS A 165 -10.06 -6.79 12.30
N THR A 166 -10.51 -6.83 13.54
CA THR A 166 -11.93 -6.76 13.92
C THR A 166 -12.18 -5.54 14.78
N LEU A 167 -13.39 -5.02 14.68
CA LEU A 167 -13.93 -3.94 15.50
C LEU A 167 -15.40 -4.23 15.78
N GLU A 168 -16.00 -3.47 16.69
CA GLU A 168 -17.42 -3.56 17.00
C GLU A 168 -18.13 -2.27 16.54
N LEU A 169 -19.21 -2.39 15.78
CA LEU A 169 -20.08 -1.30 15.36
C LEU A 169 -21.52 -1.70 15.68
N ASP A 170 -22.21 -0.88 16.47
CA ASP A 170 -23.60 -1.11 16.86
C ASP A 170 -23.85 -2.54 17.42
N GLY A 171 -22.91 -3.04 18.25
CA GLY A 171 -22.98 -4.39 18.83
C GLY A 171 -22.74 -5.52 17.84
N LYS A 172 -22.30 -5.22 16.61
CA LYS A 172 -21.93 -6.19 15.57
C LYS A 172 -20.43 -6.22 15.37
N GLN A 173 -19.87 -7.41 15.27
CA GLN A 173 -18.47 -7.55 14.88
C GLN A 173 -18.31 -7.32 13.39
N VAL A 174 -17.48 -6.35 13.04
CA VAL A 174 -17.06 -6.02 11.68
C VAL A 174 -15.60 -6.45 11.49
N THR A 175 -15.28 -6.94 10.32
CA THR A 175 -13.92 -7.32 9.93
C THR A 175 -13.45 -6.44 8.78
N VAL A 176 -12.20 -5.96 8.87
CA VAL A 176 -11.50 -5.28 7.79
C VAL A 176 -10.21 -6.02 7.52
N ALA A 177 -9.93 -6.32 6.26
CA ALA A 177 -8.72 -7.04 5.88
C ALA A 177 -8.17 -6.49 4.56
N GLY A 178 -6.86 -6.64 4.36
CA GLY A 178 -6.23 -6.20 3.12
C GLY A 178 -5.06 -7.07 2.73
N MET A 179 -4.77 -7.06 1.43
CA MET A 179 -3.53 -7.56 0.85
C MET A 179 -2.93 -6.50 -0.07
N CYS A 180 -1.61 -6.45 -0.15
CA CYS A 180 -0.92 -5.56 -1.08
C CYS A 180 0.35 -6.17 -1.65
N LYS A 181 0.85 -5.56 -2.70
CA LYS A 181 2.17 -5.81 -3.27
C LYS A 181 2.89 -4.50 -3.55
N GLY A 182 4.20 -4.54 -3.44
CA GLY A 182 5.08 -3.44 -3.76
C GLY A 182 6.46 -3.67 -3.14
N SER A 183 7.51 -3.41 -3.92
CA SER A 183 8.90 -3.57 -3.52
C SER A 183 9.82 -2.59 -4.27
N GLY A 184 9.63 -2.41 -5.59
CA GLY A 184 10.28 -1.39 -6.42
C GLY A 184 9.29 -0.51 -7.15
N MET A 185 9.75 0.64 -7.67
CA MET A 185 8.95 1.72 -8.25
C MET A 185 7.92 2.21 -7.22
N ILE A 186 8.39 2.56 -5.99
CA ILE A 186 7.56 2.93 -4.85
C ILE A 186 7.84 4.37 -4.40
N HIS A 187 7.02 5.30 -4.88
CA HIS A 187 6.92 6.69 -4.41
C HIS A 187 5.51 7.22 -4.65
N PRO A 188 4.53 6.86 -3.82
CA PRO A 188 3.16 7.25 -4.05
C PRO A 188 2.95 8.77 -3.95
N ASN A 189 2.32 9.29 -5.00
CA ASN A 189 1.57 10.53 -4.95
C ASN A 189 0.15 10.16 -5.39
N MET A 190 -0.69 9.68 -4.44
CA MET A 190 -1.94 8.96 -4.66
C MET A 190 -1.75 7.54 -5.25
N CYS A 191 -0.89 6.72 -4.61
CA CYS A 191 -0.60 5.29 -4.76
C CYS A 191 0.54 4.86 -5.70
N THR A 192 1.50 4.05 -5.15
CA THR A 192 2.54 3.31 -5.94
C THR A 192 2.58 1.85 -5.51
N MET A 193 1.48 1.10 -5.76
CA MET A 193 1.36 -0.32 -5.41
C MET A 193 -0.02 -0.85 -5.83
N LEU A 194 -0.27 -2.13 -5.67
CA LEU A 194 -1.62 -2.68 -5.71
C LEU A 194 -2.03 -3.05 -4.28
N CYS A 195 -3.18 -2.54 -3.84
CA CYS A 195 -3.78 -2.91 -2.57
C CYS A 195 -5.29 -3.18 -2.76
N PHE A 196 -5.72 -4.25 -2.14
CA PHE A 196 -7.11 -4.68 -2.14
C PHE A 196 -7.56 -4.86 -0.70
N VAL A 197 -8.53 -4.05 -0.29
CA VAL A 197 -9.12 -4.10 1.04
C VAL A 197 -10.54 -4.65 0.92
N THR A 198 -10.88 -5.60 1.76
CA THR A 198 -12.21 -6.19 1.89
C THR A 198 -12.77 -5.90 3.28
N THR A 199 -14.06 -5.67 3.38
CA THR A 199 -14.74 -5.51 4.66
C THR A 199 -16.20 -5.95 4.55
N ASP A 200 -16.72 -6.52 5.63
CA ASP A 200 -18.13 -6.89 5.73
C ASP A 200 -19.01 -5.77 6.31
N VAL A 201 -18.46 -4.55 6.51
CA VAL A 201 -19.22 -3.37 6.97
C VAL A 201 -20.31 -2.97 6.00
N ALA A 202 -21.48 -2.57 6.53
CA ALA A 202 -22.51 -1.87 5.79
C ALA A 202 -22.24 -0.35 5.84
N ILE A 203 -21.83 0.25 4.72
CA ILE A 203 -21.45 1.65 4.59
C ILE A 203 -21.85 2.19 3.20
N SER A 204 -22.22 3.47 3.12
CA SER A 204 -22.51 4.10 1.83
C SER A 204 -21.24 4.26 0.98
N HIS A 205 -21.41 4.25 -0.35
CA HIS A 205 -20.32 4.46 -1.30
C HIS A 205 -19.58 5.78 -1.05
N GLU A 206 -20.31 6.86 -0.80
CA GLU A 206 -19.76 8.20 -0.59
C GLU A 206 -18.85 8.25 0.65
N LEU A 207 -19.29 7.64 1.76
CA LEU A 207 -18.52 7.62 2.99
C LEU A 207 -17.32 6.66 2.90
N LEU A 208 -17.47 5.54 2.20
CA LEU A 208 -16.37 4.63 1.94
C LEU A 208 -15.28 5.31 1.10
N GLN A 209 -15.68 6.02 0.02
CA GLN A 209 -14.75 6.79 -0.82
C GLN A 209 -14.09 7.93 -0.03
N LYS A 210 -14.85 8.63 0.81
CA LYS A 210 -14.33 9.70 1.69
C LYS A 210 -13.27 9.14 2.64
N ALA A 211 -13.59 8.07 3.37
CA ALA A 211 -12.66 7.42 4.30
C ALA A 211 -11.35 7.03 3.61
N LEU A 212 -11.43 6.37 2.45
CA LEU A 212 -10.25 5.98 1.68
C LEU A 212 -9.43 7.18 1.20
N SER A 213 -10.09 8.21 0.68
CA SER A 213 -9.41 9.39 0.11
C SER A 213 -8.69 10.22 1.17
N GLU A 214 -9.24 10.30 2.39
CA GLU A 214 -8.64 10.99 3.51
C GLU A 214 -7.48 10.19 4.11
N ASP A 215 -7.63 8.88 4.24
CA ASP A 215 -6.64 8.03 4.90
C ASP A 215 -5.37 7.79 4.06
N VAL A 216 -5.50 7.66 2.74
CA VAL A 216 -4.35 7.40 1.86
C VAL A 216 -3.26 8.46 1.98
N VAL A 217 -3.60 9.67 2.38
CA VAL A 217 -2.68 10.81 2.51
C VAL A 217 -1.68 10.61 3.65
N ASP A 218 -2.10 9.92 4.74
CA ASP A 218 -1.28 9.64 5.91
C ASP A 218 -0.70 8.21 5.94
N THR A 219 -1.02 7.40 4.92
CA THR A 219 -0.59 6.01 4.84
C THR A 219 0.23 5.77 3.58
N PHE A 220 -0.37 5.28 2.50
CA PHE A 220 0.39 4.94 1.28
C PHE A 220 1.12 6.13 0.64
N ASN A 221 0.58 7.37 0.71
CA ASN A 221 1.31 8.54 0.21
C ASN A 221 2.54 8.89 1.04
N MET A 222 2.70 8.30 2.20
CA MET A 222 3.84 8.52 3.08
C MET A 222 4.95 7.47 2.95
N ILE A 223 4.88 6.57 1.95
CA ILE A 223 5.96 5.60 1.70
C ILE A 223 6.85 6.00 0.52
N SER A 224 8.13 5.60 0.55
CA SER A 224 9.03 5.67 -0.61
C SER A 224 10.14 4.62 -0.52
N VAL A 225 10.36 3.89 -1.62
CA VAL A 225 11.53 2.99 -1.78
C VAL A 225 12.59 3.67 -2.65
N ASP A 226 12.22 4.19 -3.81
CA ASP A 226 13.16 4.65 -4.84
C ASP A 226 12.83 6.00 -5.47
N GLY A 227 11.74 6.63 -5.06
CA GLY A 227 11.33 7.94 -5.59
C GLY A 227 10.55 7.87 -6.89
N ASP A 228 10.29 6.68 -7.45
CA ASP A 228 9.63 6.50 -8.74
C ASP A 228 8.14 6.17 -8.59
N THR A 229 7.26 6.97 -9.24
CA THR A 229 5.80 6.77 -9.23
C THR A 229 5.37 5.87 -10.37
N SER A 230 4.70 4.76 -10.06
CA SER A 230 4.25 3.75 -11.01
C SER A 230 3.07 4.20 -11.89
N THR A 231 2.87 3.50 -12.99
CA THR A 231 1.76 3.67 -13.94
C THR A 231 0.48 2.95 -13.52
N ASN A 232 0.57 2.02 -12.53
CA ASN A 232 -0.50 1.04 -12.22
C ASN A 232 -1.12 1.18 -10.84
N ASP A 233 -0.64 2.10 -10.03
CA ASP A 233 -0.99 2.19 -8.61
C ASP A 233 -2.48 2.30 -8.38
N THR A 234 -2.96 1.43 -7.51
CA THR A 234 -4.39 1.27 -7.25
C THR A 234 -4.61 0.77 -5.83
N VAL A 235 -5.44 1.48 -5.04
CA VAL A 235 -6.06 0.95 -3.83
C VAL A 235 -7.55 0.81 -4.09
N LEU A 236 -8.09 -0.38 -3.86
CA LEU A 236 -9.52 -0.68 -3.96
C LEU A 236 -10.03 -1.17 -2.62
N VAL A 237 -11.18 -0.67 -2.20
CA VAL A 237 -11.90 -1.14 -1.01
C VAL A 237 -13.27 -1.66 -1.45
N MET A 238 -13.62 -2.88 -1.01
CA MET A 238 -14.93 -3.50 -1.26
C MET A 238 -15.62 -3.77 0.07
N ALA A 239 -16.82 -3.24 0.26
CA ALA A 239 -17.64 -3.37 1.47
C ALA A 239 -18.99 -4.02 1.12
N ASN A 240 -19.24 -5.25 1.63
CA ASN A 240 -20.39 -6.06 1.21
C ASN A 240 -21.57 -6.08 2.21
N GLY A 241 -21.45 -5.43 3.37
CA GLY A 241 -22.53 -5.29 4.34
C GLY A 241 -22.89 -6.56 5.14
N GLN A 242 -22.14 -7.65 5.04
CA GLN A 242 -22.48 -8.93 5.70
C GLN A 242 -22.19 -8.97 7.20
N ALA A 243 -21.63 -7.91 7.78
CA ALA A 243 -21.55 -7.77 9.23
C ALA A 243 -22.92 -7.48 9.85
N GLU A 244 -23.87 -7.02 9.06
CA GLU A 244 -25.25 -6.66 9.49
C GLU A 244 -25.28 -5.58 10.57
N ASN A 245 -24.28 -4.68 10.58
CA ASN A 245 -24.33 -3.45 11.36
C ASN A 245 -25.35 -2.48 10.76
N THR A 246 -25.85 -1.54 11.56
CA THR A 246 -26.64 -0.42 11.03
C THR A 246 -25.84 0.29 9.93
N PRO A 247 -26.40 0.47 8.71
CA PRO A 247 -25.66 1.07 7.61
C PRO A 247 -25.13 2.47 7.95
N ILE A 248 -23.83 2.67 7.77
CA ILE A 248 -23.18 3.96 7.97
C ILE A 248 -23.51 4.86 6.76
N THR A 249 -24.44 5.80 6.95
CA THR A 249 -24.92 6.75 5.92
C THR A 249 -24.63 8.20 6.26
N LYS A 250 -24.02 8.46 7.42
CA LYS A 250 -23.60 9.80 7.90
C LYS A 250 -22.35 9.67 8.76
N GLU A 251 -21.62 10.76 8.87
CA GLU A 251 -20.49 10.84 9.80
C GLU A 251 -21.00 10.78 11.26
N GLY A 252 -20.31 10.01 12.09
CA GLY A 252 -20.65 9.76 13.50
C GLY A 252 -19.60 8.83 14.11
N GLU A 253 -19.87 8.32 15.31
CA GLU A 253 -18.91 7.46 16.04
C GLU A 253 -18.59 6.15 15.28
N ASP A 254 -19.59 5.49 14.68
CA ASP A 254 -19.37 4.27 13.91
C ASP A 254 -18.52 4.54 12.66
N TYR A 255 -18.74 5.67 11.95
CA TYR A 255 -17.92 6.09 10.84
C TYR A 255 -16.48 6.35 11.28
N LYS A 256 -16.28 7.06 12.38
CA LYS A 256 -14.97 7.35 12.94
C LYS A 256 -14.23 6.07 13.34
N THR A 257 -14.92 5.15 14.03
CA THR A 257 -14.36 3.85 14.41
C THR A 257 -13.98 3.00 13.18
N PHE A 258 -14.80 3.04 12.12
CA PHE A 258 -14.47 2.40 10.84
C PHE A 258 -13.23 3.04 10.19
N CYS A 259 -13.13 4.38 10.17
CA CYS A 259 -11.95 5.07 9.65
C CYS A 259 -10.68 4.71 10.42
N GLU A 260 -10.74 4.56 11.75
CA GLU A 260 -9.61 4.11 12.57
C GLU A 260 -9.16 2.68 12.19
N ALA A 261 -10.13 1.78 11.91
CA ALA A 261 -9.81 0.42 11.48
C ALA A 261 -9.23 0.37 10.06
N LEU A 262 -9.76 1.17 9.14
CA LEU A 262 -9.20 1.31 7.80
C LEU A 262 -7.78 1.86 7.86
N HIS A 263 -7.55 2.90 8.67
CA HIS A 263 -6.23 3.47 8.92
C HIS A 263 -5.24 2.41 9.43
N PHE A 264 -5.65 1.61 10.42
CA PHE A 264 -4.81 0.53 10.95
C PHE A 264 -4.37 -0.44 9.83
N ILE A 265 -5.31 -0.88 8.97
CA ILE A 265 -5.01 -1.79 7.85
C ILE A 265 -4.04 -1.13 6.86
N MET A 266 -4.35 0.10 6.43
CA MET A 266 -3.56 0.79 5.40
C MET A 266 -2.16 1.17 5.91
N LEU A 267 -2.04 1.56 7.18
CA LEU A 267 -0.75 1.87 7.82
C LEU A 267 0.14 0.63 7.91
N GLU A 268 -0.40 -0.49 8.42
CA GLU A 268 0.34 -1.74 8.53
C GLU A 268 0.80 -2.29 7.17
N LEU A 269 -0.05 -2.16 6.14
CA LEU A 269 0.31 -2.54 4.77
C LEU A 269 1.37 -1.60 4.18
N SER A 270 1.30 -0.30 4.46
CA SER A 270 2.31 0.70 4.06
C SER A 270 3.68 0.36 4.64
N LYS A 271 3.76 0.05 5.94
CA LYS A 271 5.00 -0.38 6.60
C LYS A 271 5.56 -1.66 5.97
N LYS A 272 4.69 -2.64 5.67
CA LYS A 272 5.11 -3.88 5.01
C LYS A 272 5.67 -3.66 3.60
N ILE A 273 5.16 -2.70 2.84
CA ILE A 273 5.70 -2.33 1.53
C ILE A 273 7.08 -1.67 1.70
N ALA A 274 7.18 -0.67 2.56
CA ALA A 274 8.42 0.07 2.79
C ALA A 274 9.54 -0.86 3.32
N GLY A 275 9.21 -1.76 4.26
CA GLY A 275 10.16 -2.71 4.86
C GLY A 275 10.46 -3.96 4.00
N ASP A 276 9.91 -4.06 2.77
CA ASP A 276 10.21 -5.08 1.78
C ASP A 276 10.64 -4.43 0.45
N GLY A 277 11.26 -3.25 0.52
CA GLY A 277 11.86 -2.59 -0.65
C GLY A 277 12.94 -3.46 -1.30
N GLU A 278 13.09 -3.34 -2.62
CA GLU A 278 14.07 -4.15 -3.38
C GLU A 278 15.47 -4.08 -2.77
N GLY A 279 15.92 -5.21 -2.23
CA GLY A 279 17.25 -5.36 -1.63
C GLY A 279 17.47 -4.64 -0.30
N CYS A 280 16.42 -4.11 0.35
CA CYS A 280 16.55 -3.43 1.63
C CYS A 280 16.92 -4.39 2.78
N THR A 281 17.50 -3.83 3.84
CA THR A 281 17.86 -4.56 5.07
C THR A 281 17.07 -4.08 6.29
N CYS A 282 16.51 -2.85 6.25
CA CYS A 282 15.70 -2.33 7.35
C CYS A 282 14.56 -1.43 6.87
N LEU A 283 13.50 -1.37 7.67
CA LEU A 283 12.47 -0.32 7.60
C LEU A 283 13.03 0.96 8.23
N PHE A 284 12.99 2.06 7.48
CA PHE A 284 13.39 3.37 7.94
C PHE A 284 12.17 4.29 8.06
N GLU A 285 11.88 4.75 9.27
CA GLU A 285 10.80 5.69 9.57
C GLU A 285 11.38 7.09 9.81
N ALA A 286 10.80 8.11 9.20
CA ALA A 286 11.09 9.51 9.48
C ALA A 286 9.86 10.16 10.11
N THR A 287 9.92 10.49 11.38
CA THR A 287 8.83 11.11 12.15
C THR A 287 9.15 12.56 12.46
N VAL A 288 8.34 13.48 11.96
CA VAL A 288 8.38 14.90 12.32
C VAL A 288 7.34 15.17 13.38
N ILE A 289 7.75 15.82 14.47
CA ILE A 289 6.88 16.30 15.53
C ILE A 289 7.06 17.82 15.71
N GLY A 290 6.12 18.45 16.40
CA GLY A 290 6.20 19.89 16.68
C GLY A 290 5.97 20.77 15.45
N ALA A 291 5.31 20.27 14.41
CA ALA A 291 5.01 21.06 13.22
C ALA A 291 3.79 21.97 13.42
N LYS A 292 3.75 23.10 12.70
CA LYS A 292 2.61 24.05 12.72
C LYS A 292 1.33 23.48 12.10
N ASP A 293 1.50 22.60 11.09
CA ASP A 293 0.41 21.90 10.41
C ASP A 293 0.88 20.56 9.87
N LYS A 294 -0.06 19.66 9.58
CA LYS A 294 0.22 18.31 9.05
C LYS A 294 0.94 18.34 7.71
N ASN A 295 0.67 19.32 6.85
CA ASN A 295 1.31 19.38 5.54
C ASN A 295 2.81 19.67 5.67
N GLN A 296 3.21 20.57 6.58
CA GLN A 296 4.62 20.82 6.90
C GLN A 296 5.30 19.52 7.38
N ALA A 297 4.68 18.82 8.36
CA ALA A 297 5.23 17.58 8.89
C ALA A 297 5.40 16.51 7.81
N ARG A 298 4.37 16.28 6.97
CA ARG A 298 4.39 15.32 5.86
C ARG A 298 5.49 15.64 4.85
N THR A 299 5.59 16.91 4.44
CA THR A 299 6.57 17.35 3.44
C THR A 299 7.99 17.09 3.90
N ILE A 300 8.31 17.42 5.15
CA ILE A 300 9.63 17.20 5.74
C ILE A 300 9.91 15.69 5.89
N ALA A 301 9.00 14.94 6.51
CA ALA A 301 9.18 13.51 6.73
C ALA A 301 9.38 12.74 5.41
N LYS A 302 8.56 13.05 4.39
CA LYS A 302 8.66 12.45 3.06
C LYS A 302 10.02 12.76 2.40
N SER A 303 10.51 13.99 2.49
CA SER A 303 11.82 14.39 1.97
C SER A 303 12.96 13.58 2.56
N VAL A 304 12.91 13.29 3.86
CA VAL A 304 13.96 12.52 4.55
C VAL A 304 14.01 11.09 4.08
N VAL A 305 12.87 10.38 3.99
CA VAL A 305 12.85 8.99 3.50
C VAL A 305 13.15 8.85 2.02
N CYS A 306 13.02 9.92 1.24
CA CYS A 306 13.37 9.96 -0.19
C CYS A 306 14.84 10.28 -0.45
N SER A 307 15.59 10.77 0.54
CA SER A 307 17.00 11.17 0.40
C SER A 307 17.90 9.95 0.20
N SER A 308 18.45 9.77 -1.01
CA SER A 308 19.41 8.70 -1.29
C SER A 308 20.63 8.72 -0.35
N LEU A 309 21.10 9.93 0.04
CA LEU A 309 22.22 10.05 0.99
C LEU A 309 21.82 9.61 2.40
N THR A 310 20.62 9.94 2.87
CA THR A 310 20.10 9.48 4.16
C THR A 310 19.93 7.96 4.16
N LYS A 311 19.30 7.40 3.14
CA LYS A 311 19.09 5.95 2.97
C LYS A 311 20.42 5.18 2.91
N ALA A 312 21.44 5.73 2.24
CA ALA A 312 22.79 5.15 2.20
C ALA A 312 23.51 5.24 3.55
N ALA A 313 23.27 6.30 4.33
CA ALA A 313 23.81 6.41 5.70
C ALA A 313 23.18 5.36 6.63
N VAL A 314 21.86 5.17 6.53
CA VAL A 314 21.15 4.11 7.28
C VAL A 314 21.71 2.74 6.94
N PHE A 315 21.93 2.42 5.66
CA PHE A 315 22.57 1.18 5.22
C PHE A 315 23.99 1.01 5.80
N GLY A 316 24.77 2.09 5.86
CA GLY A 316 26.13 2.08 6.41
C GLY A 316 26.18 2.14 7.94
N HIS A 317 25.02 2.15 8.62
CA HIS A 317 24.88 2.34 10.07
C HIS A 317 25.59 3.62 10.56
N ASP A 318 25.60 4.66 9.71
CA ASP A 318 26.19 5.97 9.97
C ASP A 318 25.10 6.94 10.49
N ALA A 319 25.24 7.42 11.71
CA ALA A 319 24.35 8.40 12.32
C ALA A 319 24.48 9.79 11.70
N ASN A 320 24.40 9.87 10.38
CA ASN A 320 24.67 11.06 9.60
C ASN A 320 23.54 12.11 9.70
N TRP A 321 23.49 12.77 10.84
CA TRP A 321 22.51 13.82 11.12
C TRP A 321 22.55 14.97 10.08
N GLY A 322 23.73 15.26 9.52
CA GLY A 322 23.87 16.29 8.48
C GLY A 322 23.08 15.97 7.22
N ARG A 323 23.00 14.69 6.80
CA ARG A 323 22.17 14.25 5.67
C ARG A 323 20.68 14.35 5.98
N ILE A 324 20.27 14.01 7.20
CA ILE A 324 18.88 14.16 7.65
C ILE A 324 18.47 15.64 7.63
N LEU A 325 19.23 16.50 8.30
CA LEU A 325 18.95 17.94 8.39
C LEU A 325 18.97 18.60 7.00
N CYS A 326 19.91 18.20 6.14
CA CYS A 326 19.96 18.65 4.75
C CYS A 326 18.67 18.24 3.98
N ALA A 327 18.20 17.01 4.16
CA ALA A 327 16.97 16.53 3.52
C ALA A 327 15.73 17.26 4.04
N MET A 328 15.68 17.63 5.32
CA MET A 328 14.67 18.52 5.86
C MET A 328 14.73 19.90 5.19
N GLY A 329 15.93 20.48 5.06
CA GLY A 329 16.15 21.84 4.55
C GLY A 329 15.74 22.04 3.09
N TYR A 330 15.91 21.05 2.21
CA TYR A 330 15.47 21.14 0.82
C TYR A 330 14.06 20.58 0.57
N SER A 331 13.33 20.20 1.61
CA SER A 331 11.99 19.61 1.48
C SER A 331 10.96 20.52 0.80
N GLY A 332 11.19 21.82 0.79
CA GLY A 332 10.24 22.85 0.36
C GLY A 332 9.38 23.41 1.49
N ALA A 333 9.34 22.76 2.65
CA ALA A 333 8.70 23.32 3.83
C ALA A 333 9.62 24.35 4.50
N GLN A 334 9.02 25.37 5.11
CA GLN A 334 9.76 26.38 5.88
C GLN A 334 9.75 25.98 7.36
N PHE A 335 10.89 26.01 8.01
CA PHE A 335 11.07 25.81 9.46
C PHE A 335 12.39 26.46 9.90
N ASP A 336 12.58 26.67 11.19
CA ASP A 336 13.83 27.17 11.76
C ASP A 336 14.79 25.99 12.03
N PRO A 337 15.90 25.85 11.27
CA PRO A 337 16.86 24.78 11.48
C PRO A 337 17.65 24.89 12.79
N GLU A 338 17.73 26.08 13.39
CA GLU A 338 18.54 26.31 14.59
C GLU A 338 17.90 25.83 15.88
N VAL A 339 16.61 25.45 15.83
CA VAL A 339 15.89 24.89 16.99
C VAL A 339 15.62 23.40 16.90
N VAL A 340 15.99 22.76 15.78
CA VAL A 340 15.66 21.35 15.51
C VAL A 340 16.40 20.40 16.45
N ASP A 341 15.68 19.43 17.02
CA ASP A 341 16.26 18.26 17.67
C ASP A 341 16.08 17.01 16.79
N ILE A 342 17.10 16.14 16.75
CA ILE A 342 17.02 14.86 16.03
C ILE A 342 17.44 13.72 16.96
N CYS A 343 16.58 12.71 17.08
CA CYS A 343 16.85 11.46 17.77
C CYS A 343 16.81 10.30 16.78
N LEU A 344 17.68 9.31 16.99
CA LEU A 344 17.55 7.97 16.38
C LEU A 344 17.00 7.01 17.42
N GLU A 345 16.04 6.19 17.01
CA GLU A 345 15.33 5.25 17.87
C GLU A 345 15.23 3.87 17.21
N SER A 346 15.35 2.81 17.98
CA SER A 346 15.06 1.42 17.60
C SER A 346 14.81 0.60 18.86
N LYS A 347 14.58 -0.72 18.71
CA LYS A 347 14.49 -1.62 19.89
C LYS A 347 15.79 -1.66 20.72
N ALA A 348 16.93 -1.25 20.15
CA ALA A 348 18.21 -1.16 20.86
C ALA A 348 18.32 0.08 21.76
N GLY A 349 17.42 1.06 21.62
CA GLY A 349 17.38 2.27 22.45
C GLY A 349 17.12 3.54 21.65
N THR A 350 17.37 4.67 22.30
CA THR A 350 17.22 6.03 21.73
C THR A 350 18.49 6.84 21.98
N ILE A 351 18.91 7.62 20.99
CA ILE A 351 20.03 8.54 21.11
C ILE A 351 19.71 9.87 20.43
N LYS A 352 19.98 11.00 21.12
CA LYS A 352 19.85 12.33 20.54
C LYS A 352 21.16 12.68 19.83
N ILE A 353 21.09 12.95 18.54
CA ILE A 353 22.26 13.27 17.69
C ILE A 353 22.34 14.73 17.30
N VAL A 354 21.21 15.47 17.38
CA VAL A 354 21.16 16.94 17.20
C VAL A 354 20.30 17.53 18.31
N GLU A 355 20.76 18.66 18.87
CA GLU A 355 20.02 19.48 19.80
C GLU A 355 20.14 20.95 19.41
N ASN A 356 18.99 21.64 19.24
CA ASN A 356 18.91 23.02 18.78
C ASN A 356 19.82 23.30 17.55
N GLY A 357 19.66 22.46 16.52
CA GLY A 357 20.38 22.58 15.25
C GLY A 357 21.87 22.20 15.28
N ILE A 358 22.41 21.82 16.44
CA ILE A 358 23.83 21.54 16.65
C ILE A 358 24.02 20.05 17.01
N ALA A 359 25.09 19.44 16.48
CA ALA A 359 25.45 18.05 16.82
C ALA A 359 25.72 17.92 18.33
N THR A 360 25.22 16.87 18.95
CA THR A 360 25.54 16.49 20.32
C THR A 360 26.83 15.65 20.36
N ASP A 361 27.41 15.50 21.58
CA ASP A 361 28.53 14.56 21.82
C ASP A 361 27.96 13.14 22.05
N TYR A 362 27.39 12.54 21.01
CA TYR A 362 26.77 11.21 21.10
C TYR A 362 27.80 10.09 20.90
N SER A 363 27.49 8.91 21.45
CA SER A 363 28.29 7.72 21.27
C SER A 363 28.05 7.07 19.90
N GLU A 364 29.06 7.04 19.04
CA GLU A 364 29.00 6.34 17.73
C GLU A 364 28.70 4.83 17.90
N GLU A 365 29.25 4.19 18.94
CA GLU A 365 28.96 2.77 19.23
C GLU A 365 27.48 2.54 19.51
N THR A 366 26.86 3.45 20.30
CA THR A 366 25.43 3.37 20.61
C THR A 366 24.58 3.65 19.37
N ALA A 367 24.96 4.65 18.58
CA ALA A 367 24.27 4.99 17.34
C ALA A 367 24.32 3.82 16.33
N THR A 368 25.48 3.20 16.16
CA THR A 368 25.65 2.02 15.30
C THR A 368 24.75 0.86 15.77
N LYS A 369 24.65 0.59 17.07
CA LYS A 369 23.75 -0.46 17.60
C LYS A 369 22.27 -0.16 17.25
N ILE A 370 21.85 1.09 17.38
CA ILE A 370 20.48 1.52 17.05
C ILE A 370 20.21 1.34 15.55
N LEU A 371 21.15 1.76 14.71
CA LEU A 371 21.01 1.69 13.25
C LEU A 371 21.16 0.26 12.68
N SER A 372 21.66 -0.70 13.47
CA SER A 372 21.80 -2.10 13.05
C SER A 372 20.51 -2.93 13.21
N GLU A 373 19.42 -2.31 13.65
CA GLU A 373 18.14 -2.99 13.85
C GLU A 373 17.28 -3.01 12.57
N GLU A 374 16.33 -3.95 12.52
CA GLU A 374 15.44 -4.12 11.36
C GLU A 374 14.44 -2.97 11.18
N GLU A 375 14.20 -2.19 12.25
CA GLU A 375 13.34 -0.99 12.24
C GLU A 375 14.09 0.16 12.90
N VAL A 376 14.28 1.24 12.17
CA VAL A 376 15.00 2.45 12.59
C VAL A 376 14.12 3.66 12.39
N ILE A 377 14.05 4.52 13.41
CA ILE A 377 13.26 5.75 13.40
C ILE A 377 14.21 6.96 13.54
N ALA A 378 14.12 7.90 12.60
CA ALA A 378 14.64 9.24 12.78
C ALA A 378 13.49 10.15 13.22
N LYS A 379 13.54 10.63 14.47
CA LYS A 379 12.55 11.53 15.04
C LYS A 379 13.06 12.94 15.08
N MET A 380 12.39 13.84 14.39
CA MET A 380 12.78 15.24 14.19
C MET A 380 11.75 16.16 14.84
N ASP A 381 12.15 16.89 15.88
CA ASP A 381 11.30 17.90 16.52
C ASP A 381 11.67 19.29 16.00
N ILE A 382 10.73 19.96 15.33
CA ILE A 382 10.93 21.29 14.74
C ILE A 382 10.37 22.43 15.60
N LYS A 383 9.72 22.13 16.73
CA LYS A 383 9.30 23.05 17.80
C LYS A 383 8.44 24.25 17.37
N GLU A 384 7.65 24.13 16.28
CA GLU A 384 6.81 25.21 15.77
C GLU A 384 5.30 25.02 16.09
N GLY A 385 4.89 23.84 16.60
CA GLY A 385 3.50 23.53 16.90
C GLY A 385 3.30 22.17 17.54
N ASN A 386 2.16 21.50 17.25
CA ASN A 386 1.81 20.22 17.86
C ASN A 386 1.51 19.12 16.82
N GLU A 387 1.58 19.44 15.54
CA GLU A 387 1.25 18.45 14.51
C GLU A 387 2.42 17.50 14.26
N THR A 388 2.07 16.31 13.80
CA THR A 388 3.03 15.23 13.54
C THR A 388 2.68 14.47 12.28
N ALA A 389 3.71 13.95 11.60
CA ALA A 389 3.56 12.98 10.53
C ALA A 389 4.76 12.05 10.48
N THR A 390 4.51 10.80 10.03
CA THR A 390 5.56 9.79 9.79
C THR A 390 5.56 9.37 8.34
N ALA A 391 6.75 9.32 7.74
CA ALA A 391 6.98 8.70 6.44
C ALA A 391 7.77 7.40 6.61
N PHE A 392 7.54 6.44 5.70
CA PHE A 392 8.15 5.12 5.74
C PHE A 392 8.99 4.89 4.48
N GLY A 393 10.18 4.41 4.66
CA GLY A 393 11.11 4.04 3.59
C GLY A 393 11.94 2.85 4.02
N CYS A 394 13.03 2.66 3.31
CA CYS A 394 14.04 1.64 3.65
C CYS A 394 15.43 2.21 3.36
N ASP A 395 16.47 1.53 3.80
CA ASP A 395 17.84 1.81 3.42
C ASP A 395 18.08 1.66 1.90
N LEU A 396 19.21 2.14 1.39
CA LEU A 396 19.62 1.99 -0.01
C LEU A 396 20.89 1.13 -0.07
N THR A 397 20.76 -0.08 -0.60
CA THR A 397 21.79 -1.10 -0.63
C THR A 397 22.39 -1.30 -2.03
N TYR A 398 23.50 -2.03 -2.12
CA TYR A 398 24.06 -2.49 -3.41
C TYR A 398 23.10 -3.43 -4.15
N GLU A 399 22.31 -4.23 -3.42
CA GLU A 399 21.36 -5.16 -4.03
C GLU A 399 20.24 -4.44 -4.79
N TYR A 400 19.81 -3.22 -4.37
CA TYR A 400 18.87 -2.41 -5.13
C TYR A 400 19.39 -2.17 -6.56
N VAL A 401 20.64 -1.72 -6.69
CA VAL A 401 21.25 -1.46 -8.00
C VAL A 401 21.37 -2.73 -8.83
N LYS A 402 21.79 -3.84 -8.20
CA LYS A 402 21.92 -5.14 -8.86
C LYS A 402 20.59 -5.67 -9.37
N ILE A 403 19.54 -5.67 -8.53
CA ILE A 403 18.19 -6.12 -8.92
C ILE A 403 17.69 -5.31 -10.12
N ASN A 404 17.79 -3.99 -10.06
CA ASN A 404 17.27 -3.12 -11.12
C ASN A 404 18.15 -3.09 -12.38
N GLY A 405 19.45 -3.31 -12.24
CA GLY A 405 20.38 -3.50 -13.37
C GLY A 405 20.12 -4.79 -14.16
N ASP A 406 19.69 -5.84 -13.47
CA ASP A 406 19.36 -7.15 -14.07
C ASP A 406 17.89 -7.26 -14.52
N TYR A 407 16.98 -6.44 -13.95
CA TYR A 407 15.56 -6.43 -14.30
C TYR A 407 15.38 -5.82 -15.69
N ARG A 408 15.10 -6.68 -16.67
CA ARG A 408 14.82 -6.25 -18.04
C ARG A 408 13.31 -6.26 -18.28
N SER A 409 12.80 -5.08 -18.56
CA SER A 409 11.42 -4.87 -19.01
C SER A 409 11.25 -5.25 -20.48
#